data_ab0a3979b0b1dbbfd5ccab5f5712e33c
#
_entry.id   ab0a3979b0b1dbbfd5ccab5f5712e33c
#
_cell.length_a   1.000
_cell.length_b   1.000
_cell.length_c   1.000
_cell.angle_alpha   90.00
_cell.angle_beta   90.00
_cell.angle_gamma   90.00
#
_symmetry.space_group_name_H-M   'P 1'
#
loop_
_entity.id
_entity.type
_entity.pdbx_description
1 polymer ?
#
loop_
_entity_poly.entity_id
_entity_poly.type
_entity_poly.pdbx_seq_one_letter_code
_entity_poly.pdbx_strand_id
1 'polypeptide(L)'
;MNERSESTGHKGDGPSGPRPTPAPQGGGSPGPRPTADFLNAAANLGIEFEPGDLDRLAHFLGLLLDANTRTNLTAITDPAEAWLRHILDALTLLPMLAELPEGSRVLDVGSGGGMPALPLAIVCPHLRFTLLEATGKKAAYLRETIGALALGNAEVVQARAETAGQDRGERRPDGTRPGAMREAFGAVTARAVGRLAMVAELTIPFAVRGGLVLLVKGQKADEELAEAAEAIRVLGAVHAGTVDTPTGRIVVLEKAMLTPRTYPRRDGEPKRAPLGVGKRADRGQDPA
;
A
#
# COMPACT_ATOMS: atom_id res chain seq x y z
N MET A 1 -59.36 4.45 37.08
CA MET A 1 -59.91 3.43 36.17
C MET A 1 -59.04 3.42 34.92
N ASN A 2 -58.37 2.32 34.78
CA ASN A 2 -57.62 1.80 33.64
C ASN A 2 -56.54 2.70 32.99
N GLU A 3 -55.36 2.53 33.55
CA GLU A 3 -54.07 2.70 32.88
C GLU A 3 -53.87 1.58 31.88
N ARG A 4 -53.45 1.88 30.66
CA ARG A 4 -52.83 0.95 29.72
C ARG A 4 -51.46 1.45 29.34
N SER A 5 -50.46 0.80 29.88
CA SER A 5 -49.06 0.89 29.51
C SER A 5 -48.84 0.30 28.13
N GLU A 6 -48.38 1.07 27.17
CA GLU A 6 -47.85 0.58 25.91
C GLU A 6 -46.32 0.43 26.00
N SER A 7 -45.92 -0.82 25.99
CA SER A 7 -44.50 -1.25 25.88
C SER A 7 -44.04 -1.14 24.44
N THR A 8 -43.16 -0.20 24.14
CA THR A 8 -42.44 -0.13 22.86
C THR A 8 -41.26 -1.10 22.90
N GLY A 9 -41.42 -2.21 22.26
CA GLY A 9 -40.34 -3.20 22.01
C GLY A 9 -39.30 -2.62 21.08
N HIS A 10 -38.10 -2.44 21.58
CA HIS A 10 -36.88 -2.14 20.80
C HIS A 10 -36.49 -3.43 20.03
N LYS A 11 -36.73 -3.48 18.71
CA LYS A 11 -36.19 -4.51 17.83
C LYS A 11 -34.71 -4.23 17.63
N GLY A 12 -33.89 -5.07 18.24
CA GLY A 12 -32.46 -5.12 17.95
C GLY A 12 -32.22 -5.53 16.50
N ASP A 13 -31.54 -4.69 15.74
CA ASP A 13 -30.97 -5.05 14.45
C ASP A 13 -29.87 -6.07 14.69
N GLY A 14 -30.12 -7.30 14.20
CA GLY A 14 -29.13 -8.37 14.16
C GLY A 14 -28.03 -8.04 13.16
N PRO A 15 -26.86 -8.72 13.23
CA PRO A 15 -25.74 -8.45 12.35
C PRO A 15 -26.17 -8.64 10.90
N SER A 16 -25.96 -7.60 10.10
CA SER A 16 -26.19 -7.61 8.64
C SER A 16 -25.32 -8.70 8.01
N GLY A 17 -25.98 -9.70 7.42
CA GLY A 17 -25.31 -10.76 6.67
C GLY A 17 -24.42 -10.22 5.54
N PRO A 18 -23.51 -11.07 5.00
CA PRO A 18 -22.55 -10.68 4.00
C PRO A 18 -23.26 -10.02 2.78
N ARG A 19 -22.81 -8.84 2.39
CA ARG A 19 -23.29 -8.16 1.18
C ARG A 19 -23.02 -9.07 -0.03
N PRO A 20 -23.99 -9.28 -0.94
CA PRO A 20 -23.75 -10.05 -2.16
C PRO A 20 -22.66 -9.34 -2.97
N THR A 21 -21.57 -10.04 -3.23
CA THR A 21 -20.49 -9.61 -4.12
C THR A 21 -21.08 -9.56 -5.54
N PRO A 22 -21.05 -8.41 -6.25
CA PRO A 22 -21.50 -8.40 -7.64
C PRO A 22 -20.57 -9.29 -8.46
N ALA A 23 -21.15 -10.19 -9.23
CA ALA A 23 -20.42 -11.00 -10.20
C ALA A 23 -19.68 -10.07 -11.19
N PRO A 24 -18.47 -10.42 -11.64
CA PRO A 24 -17.70 -9.60 -12.56
C PRO A 24 -18.51 -9.39 -13.86
N GLN A 25 -19.00 -8.17 -14.06
CA GLN A 25 -19.63 -7.74 -15.30
C GLN A 25 -18.56 -7.13 -16.22
N GLY A 26 -17.74 -7.98 -16.83
CA GLY A 26 -16.76 -7.54 -17.80
C GLY A 26 -16.36 -8.75 -18.66
N GLY A 27 -16.62 -8.68 -19.97
CA GLY A 27 -16.31 -9.72 -20.96
C GLY A 27 -14.81 -9.83 -21.28
N GLY A 28 -13.93 -9.82 -20.25
CA GLY A 28 -12.52 -10.14 -20.38
C GLY A 28 -12.29 -11.65 -20.21
N SER A 29 -11.34 -12.21 -20.94
CA SER A 29 -10.90 -13.60 -20.75
C SER A 29 -10.61 -13.85 -19.27
N PRO A 30 -11.02 -15.00 -18.72
CA PRO A 30 -10.63 -15.37 -17.37
C PRO A 30 -9.11 -15.34 -17.29
N GLY A 31 -8.56 -14.66 -16.28
CA GLY A 31 -7.11 -14.59 -16.07
C GLY A 31 -6.53 -15.97 -15.75
N PRO A 32 -5.19 -16.07 -15.64
CA PRO A 32 -4.53 -17.35 -15.35
C PRO A 32 -4.98 -17.87 -13.97
N ARG A 33 -5.34 -19.14 -13.91
CA ARG A 33 -5.76 -19.78 -12.65
C ARG A 33 -4.62 -19.83 -11.63
N PRO A 34 -4.92 -19.78 -10.32
CA PRO A 34 -3.93 -19.94 -9.29
C PRO A 34 -3.25 -21.32 -9.38
N THR A 35 -1.95 -21.34 -9.16
CA THR A 35 -1.16 -22.58 -9.18
C THR A 35 -1.26 -23.31 -7.83
N ALA A 36 -0.99 -24.61 -7.82
CA ALA A 36 -0.93 -25.38 -6.58
C ALA A 36 0.14 -24.81 -5.63
N ASP A 37 1.28 -24.39 -6.15
CA ASP A 37 2.37 -23.78 -5.35
C ASP A 37 1.92 -22.50 -4.66
N PHE A 38 1.19 -21.63 -5.38
CA PHE A 38 0.61 -20.42 -4.79
C PHE A 38 -0.39 -20.76 -3.69
N LEU A 39 -1.32 -21.69 -3.94
CA LEU A 39 -2.34 -22.08 -2.94
C LEU A 39 -1.71 -22.67 -1.68
N ASN A 40 -0.72 -23.55 -1.85
CA ASN A 40 0.03 -24.14 -0.73
C ASN A 40 0.80 -23.06 0.06
N ALA A 41 1.47 -22.13 -0.65
CA ALA A 41 2.20 -21.05 0.00
C ALA A 41 1.28 -20.08 0.74
N ALA A 42 0.12 -19.74 0.18
CA ALA A 42 -0.90 -18.92 0.83
C ALA A 42 -1.45 -19.62 2.10
N ALA A 43 -1.78 -20.92 2.01
CA ALA A 43 -2.23 -21.69 3.16
C ALA A 43 -1.18 -21.76 4.29
N ASN A 44 0.10 -21.93 3.94
CA ASN A 44 1.21 -21.94 4.91
C ASN A 44 1.39 -20.59 5.62
N LEU A 45 0.96 -19.48 4.99
CA LEU A 45 0.93 -18.15 5.58
C LEU A 45 -0.37 -17.84 6.34
N GLY A 46 -1.31 -18.82 6.41
CA GLY A 46 -2.61 -18.61 7.05
C GLY A 46 -3.53 -17.66 6.29
N ILE A 47 -3.31 -17.49 4.98
CA ILE A 47 -4.16 -16.63 4.15
C ILE A 47 -5.40 -17.40 3.73
N GLU A 48 -6.55 -16.93 4.16
CA GLU A 48 -7.87 -17.44 3.77
C GLU A 48 -8.48 -16.50 2.70
N PHE A 49 -9.21 -17.11 1.75
CA PHE A 49 -9.85 -16.36 0.66
C PHE A 49 -11.36 -16.45 0.80
N GLU A 50 -12.02 -15.31 0.70
CA GLU A 50 -13.47 -15.26 0.58
C GLU A 50 -13.93 -15.75 -0.81
N PRO A 51 -15.19 -16.20 -0.93
CA PRO A 51 -15.74 -16.63 -2.22
C PRO A 51 -15.59 -15.54 -3.29
N GLY A 52 -14.91 -15.87 -4.39
CA GLY A 52 -14.66 -14.98 -5.53
C GLY A 52 -13.34 -14.20 -5.49
N ASP A 53 -12.59 -14.21 -4.39
CA ASP A 53 -11.29 -13.51 -4.30
C ASP A 53 -10.29 -14.05 -5.31
N LEU A 54 -10.15 -15.38 -5.39
CA LEU A 54 -9.23 -16.01 -6.35
C LEU A 54 -9.59 -15.70 -7.80
N ASP A 55 -10.88 -15.64 -8.14
CA ASP A 55 -11.33 -15.28 -9.50
C ASP A 55 -11.02 -13.81 -9.81
N ARG A 56 -11.19 -12.91 -8.85
CA ARG A 56 -10.85 -11.48 -9.00
C ARG A 56 -9.35 -11.25 -9.09
N LEU A 57 -8.56 -11.98 -8.30
CA LEU A 57 -7.09 -11.96 -8.37
C LEU A 57 -6.59 -12.51 -9.71
N ALA A 58 -7.20 -13.60 -10.21
CA ALA A 58 -6.92 -14.14 -11.54
C ALA A 58 -7.25 -13.11 -12.63
N HIS A 59 -8.43 -12.46 -12.55
CA HIS A 59 -8.83 -11.41 -13.49
C HIS A 59 -7.83 -10.23 -13.47
N PHE A 60 -7.44 -9.74 -12.28
CA PHE A 60 -6.41 -8.72 -12.15
C PHE A 60 -5.12 -9.14 -12.85
N LEU A 61 -4.66 -10.36 -12.61
CA LEU A 61 -3.42 -10.86 -13.19
C LEU A 61 -3.51 -10.95 -14.72
N GLY A 62 -4.66 -11.35 -15.26
CA GLY A 62 -4.94 -11.34 -16.71
C GLY A 62 -4.83 -9.93 -17.29
N LEU A 63 -5.45 -8.93 -16.65
CA LEU A 63 -5.40 -7.52 -17.06
C LEU A 63 -3.96 -6.97 -17.01
N LEU A 64 -3.19 -7.33 -15.98
CA LEU A 64 -1.79 -6.93 -15.83
C LEU A 64 -0.93 -7.47 -16.97
N LEU A 65 -1.02 -8.78 -17.24
CA LEU A 65 -0.20 -9.44 -18.26
C LEU A 65 -0.56 -8.95 -19.68
N ASP A 66 -1.85 -8.74 -19.97
CA ASP A 66 -2.29 -8.15 -21.24
C ASP A 66 -1.76 -6.72 -21.39
N ALA A 67 -1.95 -5.86 -20.41
CA ALA A 67 -1.49 -4.48 -20.45
C ALA A 67 0.04 -4.37 -20.52
N ASN A 68 0.76 -5.33 -19.93
CA ASN A 68 2.24 -5.39 -19.97
C ASN A 68 2.80 -5.55 -21.37
N THR A 69 2.02 -6.08 -22.33
CA THR A 69 2.42 -6.16 -23.75
C THR A 69 2.57 -4.78 -24.40
N ARG A 70 1.91 -3.75 -23.85
CA ARG A 70 1.86 -2.38 -24.40
C ARG A 70 2.52 -1.35 -23.49
N THR A 71 2.58 -1.65 -22.20
CA THR A 71 3.11 -0.72 -21.19
C THR A 71 3.99 -1.50 -20.23
N ASN A 72 5.24 -1.11 -20.09
CA ASN A 72 6.22 -1.79 -19.23
C ASN A 72 5.80 -1.69 -17.74
N LEU A 73 4.97 -2.63 -17.26
CA LEU A 73 4.41 -2.67 -15.92
C LEU A 73 5.19 -3.63 -15.02
N THR A 74 5.64 -4.75 -15.57
CA THR A 74 6.40 -5.79 -14.86
C THR A 74 7.38 -6.50 -15.78
N ALA A 75 8.49 -7.00 -15.21
CA ALA A 75 9.42 -7.89 -15.91
C ALA A 75 8.96 -9.37 -15.87
N ILE A 76 7.99 -9.70 -15.02
CA ILE A 76 7.49 -11.07 -14.84
C ILE A 76 6.32 -11.27 -15.81
N THR A 77 6.52 -12.18 -16.78
CA THR A 77 5.53 -12.49 -17.82
C THR A 77 4.97 -13.90 -17.71
N ASP A 78 5.65 -14.78 -16.98
CA ASP A 78 5.16 -16.12 -16.69
C ASP A 78 4.02 -16.07 -15.66
N PRO A 79 2.83 -16.62 -15.97
CA PRO A 79 1.69 -16.56 -15.07
C PRO A 79 1.89 -17.27 -13.74
N ALA A 80 2.63 -18.38 -13.70
CA ALA A 80 2.87 -19.12 -12.47
C ALA A 80 3.81 -18.33 -11.54
N GLU A 81 4.88 -17.76 -12.10
CA GLU A 81 5.77 -16.85 -11.38
C GLU A 81 5.01 -15.60 -10.89
N ALA A 82 4.10 -15.05 -11.70
CA ALA A 82 3.33 -13.87 -11.33
C ALA A 82 2.37 -14.13 -10.15
N TRP A 83 1.79 -15.31 -10.02
CA TRP A 83 1.02 -15.69 -8.82
C TRP A 83 1.86 -15.64 -7.55
N LEU A 84 3.09 -16.10 -7.58
CA LEU A 84 3.99 -16.08 -6.42
C LEU A 84 4.58 -14.69 -6.17
N ARG A 85 5.13 -14.06 -7.19
CA ARG A 85 5.92 -12.83 -7.05
C ARG A 85 5.12 -11.55 -7.14
N HIS A 86 3.85 -11.61 -7.52
CA HIS A 86 2.96 -10.45 -7.52
C HIS A 86 1.84 -10.63 -6.51
N ILE A 87 1.06 -11.71 -6.63
CA ILE A 87 -0.11 -11.90 -5.77
C ILE A 87 0.32 -12.29 -4.36
N LEU A 88 1.05 -13.40 -4.18
CA LEU A 88 1.46 -13.84 -2.86
C LEU A 88 2.30 -12.78 -2.14
N ASP A 89 3.27 -12.17 -2.84
CA ASP A 89 4.11 -11.10 -2.31
C ASP A 89 3.27 -9.91 -1.76
N ALA A 90 2.22 -9.52 -2.48
CA ALA A 90 1.30 -8.49 -2.00
C ALA A 90 0.52 -8.94 -0.75
N LEU A 91 0.05 -10.19 -0.73
CA LEU A 91 -0.75 -10.73 0.37
C LEU A 91 0.07 -10.98 1.65
N THR A 92 1.40 -11.03 1.59
CA THR A 92 2.24 -11.08 2.80
C THR A 92 2.10 -9.84 3.69
N LEU A 93 1.50 -8.75 3.19
CA LEU A 93 1.21 -7.54 3.96
C LEU A 93 -0.06 -7.66 4.82
N LEU A 94 -0.92 -8.65 4.58
CA LEU A 94 -2.21 -8.80 5.28
C LEU A 94 -2.11 -8.77 6.80
N PRO A 95 -1.18 -9.50 7.46
CA PRO A 95 -1.09 -9.48 8.92
C PRO A 95 -0.88 -8.08 9.52
N MET A 96 -0.13 -7.21 8.80
CA MET A 96 0.15 -5.85 9.24
C MET A 96 -1.01 -4.88 8.98
N LEU A 97 -1.88 -5.21 8.02
CA LEU A 97 -3.08 -4.42 7.71
C LEU A 97 -4.31 -4.85 8.50
N ALA A 98 -4.31 -6.07 9.08
CA ALA A 98 -5.44 -6.62 9.83
C ALA A 98 -5.78 -5.81 11.09
N GLU A 99 -4.80 -5.13 11.68
CA GLU A 99 -4.98 -4.27 12.87
C GLU A 99 -5.58 -2.89 12.54
N LEU A 100 -5.72 -2.54 11.26
CA LEU A 100 -6.27 -1.26 10.87
C LEU A 100 -7.79 -1.23 11.03
N PRO A 101 -8.37 -0.18 11.65
CA PRO A 101 -9.81 0.00 11.75
C PRO A 101 -10.50 0.00 10.37
N GLU A 102 -11.75 -0.41 10.31
CA GLU A 102 -12.59 -0.32 9.12
C GLU A 102 -12.60 1.12 8.55
N GLY A 103 -12.50 1.22 7.23
CA GLY A 103 -12.45 2.51 6.53
C GLY A 103 -11.08 3.20 6.56
N SER A 104 -10.06 2.59 7.20
CA SER A 104 -8.71 3.14 7.21
C SER A 104 -8.17 3.30 5.80
N ARG A 105 -7.44 4.41 5.59
CA ARG A 105 -6.82 4.72 4.30
C ARG A 105 -5.43 4.07 4.21
N VAL A 106 -5.18 3.39 3.11
CA VAL A 106 -3.88 2.80 2.74
C VAL A 106 -3.39 3.48 1.48
N LEU A 107 -2.16 3.98 1.48
CA LEU A 107 -1.51 4.56 0.30
C LEU A 107 -0.47 3.59 -0.26
N ASP A 108 -0.47 3.41 -1.57
CA ASP A 108 0.61 2.72 -2.26
C ASP A 108 1.40 3.73 -3.11
N VAL A 109 2.70 3.86 -2.83
CA VAL A 109 3.57 4.86 -3.46
C VAL A 109 4.35 4.24 -4.60
N GLY A 110 4.12 4.75 -5.81
CA GLY A 110 4.72 4.22 -7.03
C GLY A 110 4.07 2.92 -7.47
N SER A 111 2.75 2.89 -7.50
CA SER A 111 1.94 1.68 -7.68
C SER A 111 2.20 0.92 -8.99
N GLY A 112 2.72 1.57 -10.04
CA GLY A 112 3.16 0.93 -11.28
C GLY A 112 2.11 0.01 -11.92
N GLY A 113 2.32 -1.30 -11.82
CA GLY A 113 1.37 -2.33 -12.25
C GLY A 113 0.26 -2.65 -11.26
N GLY A 114 0.12 -1.88 -10.18
CA GLY A 114 -0.93 -2.03 -9.17
C GLY A 114 -0.56 -2.91 -7.97
N MET A 115 0.71 -3.27 -7.81
CA MET A 115 1.19 -4.07 -6.69
C MET A 115 1.91 -3.21 -5.64
N PRO A 116 1.63 -3.41 -4.34
CA PRO A 116 0.73 -4.44 -3.78
C PRO A 116 -0.75 -4.03 -3.69
N ALA A 117 -1.13 -2.80 -4.02
CA ALA A 117 -2.43 -2.21 -3.67
C ALA A 117 -3.64 -2.94 -4.26
N LEU A 118 -3.64 -3.33 -5.55
CA LEU A 118 -4.82 -3.94 -6.16
C LEU A 118 -5.12 -5.35 -5.62
N PRO A 119 -4.15 -6.27 -5.46
CA PRO A 119 -4.42 -7.52 -4.75
C PRO A 119 -4.98 -7.31 -3.34
N LEU A 120 -4.42 -6.36 -2.59
CA LEU A 120 -4.90 -6.03 -1.24
C LEU A 120 -6.30 -5.42 -1.26
N ALA A 121 -6.61 -4.54 -2.22
CA ALA A 121 -7.95 -3.96 -2.36
C ALA A 121 -9.02 -5.00 -2.69
N ILE A 122 -8.65 -6.09 -3.38
CA ILE A 122 -9.54 -7.21 -3.68
C ILE A 122 -9.92 -7.96 -2.40
N VAL A 123 -8.93 -8.29 -1.55
CA VAL A 123 -9.13 -9.15 -0.36
C VAL A 123 -9.42 -8.35 0.92
N CYS A 124 -9.24 -7.02 0.90
CA CYS A 124 -9.53 -6.12 2.04
C CYS A 124 -10.60 -5.09 1.68
N PRO A 125 -11.86 -5.47 1.41
CA PRO A 125 -12.91 -4.53 0.99
C PRO A 125 -13.26 -3.50 2.07
N HIS A 126 -12.89 -3.73 3.32
CA HIS A 126 -13.10 -2.83 4.46
C HIS A 126 -12.07 -1.69 4.53
N LEU A 127 -10.95 -1.75 3.78
CA LEU A 127 -9.93 -0.71 3.72
C LEU A 127 -10.11 0.14 2.44
N ARG A 128 -9.57 1.37 2.45
CA ARG A 128 -9.61 2.30 1.31
C ARG A 128 -8.22 2.51 0.76
N PHE A 129 -8.00 2.14 -0.49
CA PHE A 129 -6.71 2.20 -1.15
C PHE A 129 -6.59 3.41 -2.06
N THR A 130 -5.50 4.17 -1.91
CA THR A 130 -5.10 5.24 -2.83
C THR A 130 -3.81 4.80 -3.52
N LEU A 131 -3.83 4.72 -4.85
CA LEU A 131 -2.70 4.35 -5.67
C LEU A 131 -2.04 5.62 -6.22
N LEU A 132 -0.83 5.94 -5.74
CA LEU A 132 -0.07 7.10 -6.17
C LEU A 132 0.93 6.72 -7.26
N GLU A 133 0.72 7.23 -8.48
CA GLU A 133 1.56 6.94 -9.64
C GLU A 133 1.86 8.23 -10.43
N ALA A 134 3.13 8.47 -10.70
CA ALA A 134 3.56 9.70 -11.41
C ALA A 134 3.38 9.61 -12.93
N THR A 135 3.48 8.40 -13.49
CA THR A 135 3.50 8.17 -14.94
C THR A 135 2.07 8.08 -15.50
N GLY A 136 1.68 9.03 -16.35
CA GLY A 136 0.31 9.12 -16.87
C GLY A 136 -0.21 7.83 -17.51
N LYS A 137 0.61 7.12 -18.31
CA LYS A 137 0.21 5.84 -18.93
C LYS A 137 -0.08 4.76 -17.88
N LYS A 138 0.72 4.68 -16.81
CA LYS A 138 0.50 3.72 -15.72
C LYS A 138 -0.72 4.11 -14.88
N ALA A 139 -0.91 5.40 -14.60
CA ALA A 139 -2.09 5.89 -13.89
C ALA A 139 -3.40 5.63 -14.68
N ALA A 140 -3.38 5.74 -16.01
CA ALA A 140 -4.50 5.39 -16.86
C ALA A 140 -4.82 3.88 -16.76
N TYR A 141 -3.81 3.02 -16.93
CA TYR A 141 -3.95 1.59 -16.75
C TYR A 141 -4.56 1.22 -15.38
N LEU A 142 -4.08 1.84 -14.29
CA LEU A 142 -4.62 1.58 -12.95
C LEU A 142 -6.10 1.95 -12.84
N ARG A 143 -6.54 3.08 -13.42
CA ARG A 143 -7.96 3.47 -13.43
C ARG A 143 -8.82 2.49 -14.23
N GLU A 144 -8.34 2.07 -15.40
CA GLU A 144 -9.01 1.07 -16.24
C GLU A 144 -9.15 -0.26 -15.49
N THR A 145 -8.08 -0.71 -14.81
CA THR A 145 -8.07 -1.95 -14.03
C THR A 145 -9.02 -1.88 -12.83
N ILE A 146 -9.04 -0.78 -12.07
CA ILE A 146 -9.99 -0.55 -10.97
C ILE A 146 -11.43 -0.62 -11.49
N GLY A 147 -11.72 0.00 -12.64
CA GLY A 147 -13.03 -0.05 -13.27
C GLY A 147 -13.43 -1.46 -13.72
N ALA A 148 -12.51 -2.19 -14.38
CA ALA A 148 -12.74 -3.56 -14.84
C ALA A 148 -12.99 -4.54 -13.69
N LEU A 149 -12.31 -4.35 -12.55
CA LEU A 149 -12.48 -5.14 -11.32
C LEU A 149 -13.63 -4.67 -10.43
N ALA A 150 -14.31 -3.58 -10.80
CA ALA A 150 -15.37 -2.94 -10.01
C ALA A 150 -14.97 -2.68 -8.54
N LEU A 151 -13.72 -2.22 -8.31
CA LEU A 151 -13.22 -1.92 -6.97
C LEU A 151 -13.72 -0.57 -6.48
N GLY A 152 -14.75 -0.58 -5.62
CA GLY A 152 -15.31 0.64 -5.01
C GLY A 152 -14.45 1.23 -3.88
N ASN A 153 -13.41 0.51 -3.46
CA ASN A 153 -12.51 0.87 -2.36
C ASN A 153 -11.09 1.28 -2.82
N ALA A 154 -10.90 1.51 -4.12
CA ALA A 154 -9.61 1.92 -4.68
C ALA A 154 -9.74 3.14 -5.59
N GLU A 155 -8.77 4.06 -5.50
CA GLU A 155 -8.68 5.26 -6.33
C GLU A 155 -7.24 5.52 -6.79
N VAL A 156 -7.07 6.30 -7.88
CA VAL A 156 -5.75 6.64 -8.42
C VAL A 156 -5.50 8.14 -8.34
N VAL A 157 -4.41 8.50 -7.68
CA VAL A 157 -3.86 9.87 -7.68
C VAL A 157 -2.64 9.90 -8.60
N GLN A 158 -2.74 10.69 -9.68
CA GLN A 158 -1.62 10.88 -10.59
C GLN A 158 -0.79 12.08 -10.14
N ALA A 159 0.29 11.82 -9.41
CA ALA A 159 1.23 12.85 -8.95
C ALA A 159 2.60 12.25 -8.62
N ARG A 160 3.61 13.09 -8.53
CA ARG A 160 4.88 12.75 -7.90
C ARG A 160 4.70 12.63 -6.39
N ALA A 161 5.38 11.68 -5.77
CA ALA A 161 5.32 11.48 -4.32
C ALA A 161 5.85 12.71 -3.55
N GLU A 162 6.88 13.36 -4.08
CA GLU A 162 7.43 14.58 -3.51
C GLU A 162 6.38 15.70 -3.45
N THR A 163 5.65 15.92 -4.54
CA THR A 163 4.61 16.95 -4.62
C THR A 163 3.40 16.57 -3.74
N ALA A 164 2.90 15.33 -3.86
CA ALA A 164 1.76 14.85 -3.08
C ALA A 164 2.05 14.84 -1.57
N GLY A 165 3.29 14.49 -1.15
CA GLY A 165 3.72 14.50 0.25
C GLY A 165 3.81 15.89 0.89
N GLN A 166 3.79 16.96 0.10
CA GLN A 166 3.67 18.33 0.57
C GLN A 166 2.21 18.81 0.67
N ASP A 167 1.27 18.09 0.06
CA ASP A 167 -0.14 18.45 0.08
C ASP A 167 -0.75 18.25 1.48
N ARG A 168 -1.14 19.38 2.08
CA ARG A 168 -1.74 19.44 3.42
C ARG A 168 -3.25 19.62 3.38
N GLY A 169 -3.83 19.69 2.20
CA GLY A 169 -5.22 20.05 2.01
C GLY A 169 -5.57 21.45 2.56
N GLU A 170 -6.73 21.93 2.23
CA GLU A 170 -7.28 23.17 2.79
C GLU A 170 -7.78 22.91 4.22
N ARG A 171 -7.39 23.79 5.15
CA ARG A 171 -7.84 23.71 6.54
C ARG A 171 -9.25 24.28 6.66
N ARG A 172 -10.21 23.45 7.10
CA ARG A 172 -11.56 23.90 7.43
C ARG A 172 -11.60 24.62 8.79
N PRO A 173 -12.69 25.36 9.09
CA PRO A 173 -12.86 26.02 10.39
C PRO A 173 -12.84 25.07 11.59
N ASP A 174 -13.28 23.81 11.40
CA ASP A 174 -13.24 22.74 12.41
C ASP A 174 -11.85 22.15 12.64
N GLY A 175 -10.84 22.64 11.92
CA GLY A 175 -9.46 22.16 11.98
C GLY A 175 -9.15 20.96 11.08
N THR A 176 -10.15 20.33 10.47
CA THR A 176 -9.96 19.20 9.55
C THR A 176 -9.34 19.65 8.24
N ARG A 177 -8.74 18.70 7.50
CA ARG A 177 -8.09 18.91 6.19
C ARG A 177 -8.51 17.81 5.22
N PRO A 178 -9.77 17.83 4.76
CA PRO A 178 -10.26 16.82 3.82
C PRO A 178 -9.44 16.86 2.52
N GLY A 179 -9.16 15.68 1.99
CA GLY A 179 -8.38 15.53 0.76
C GLY A 179 -6.87 15.68 0.92
N ALA A 180 -6.37 16.03 2.12
CA ALA A 180 -4.92 16.05 2.35
C ALA A 180 -4.30 14.68 2.07
N MET A 181 -3.13 14.70 1.42
CA MET A 181 -2.33 13.49 1.21
C MET A 181 -1.32 13.31 2.35
N ARG A 182 -0.72 14.40 2.81
CA ARG A 182 0.27 14.37 3.89
C ARG A 182 -0.36 14.00 5.22
N GLU A 183 0.28 13.04 5.94
CA GLU A 183 -0.14 12.61 7.29
C GLU A 183 -1.62 12.21 7.37
N ALA A 184 -2.07 11.43 6.36
CA ALA A 184 -3.48 11.11 6.17
C ALA A 184 -3.78 9.60 6.04
N PHE A 185 -2.76 8.73 6.08
CA PHE A 185 -2.92 7.30 5.84
C PHE A 185 -2.50 6.47 7.06
N GLY A 186 -3.34 5.49 7.43
CA GLY A 186 -3.05 4.53 8.50
C GLY A 186 -1.90 3.58 8.15
N ALA A 187 -1.81 3.22 6.87
CA ALA A 187 -0.65 2.51 6.33
C ALA A 187 -0.19 3.10 4.99
N VAL A 188 1.10 3.00 4.73
CA VAL A 188 1.73 3.39 3.47
C VAL A 188 2.58 2.24 2.97
N THR A 189 2.34 1.79 1.75
CA THR A 189 3.11 0.71 1.11
C THR A 189 4.00 1.26 0.00
N ALA A 190 5.13 0.61 -0.24
CA ALA A 190 5.91 0.80 -1.46
C ALA A 190 6.67 -0.49 -1.81
N ARG A 191 6.74 -0.79 -3.10
CA ARG A 191 7.47 -1.95 -3.63
C ARG A 191 8.32 -1.54 -4.82
N ALA A 192 9.57 -2.05 -4.89
CA ALA A 192 10.50 -1.85 -6.02
C ALA A 192 10.78 -0.38 -6.40
N VAL A 193 10.68 0.57 -5.47
CA VAL A 193 10.81 2.02 -5.75
C VAL A 193 12.26 2.52 -5.64
N GLY A 194 13.22 1.68 -5.19
CA GLY A 194 14.64 2.03 -5.11
C GLY A 194 15.24 1.85 -3.71
N ARG A 195 16.37 2.56 -3.40
CA ARG A 195 17.07 2.44 -2.11
C ARG A 195 16.20 2.92 -0.96
N LEU A 196 16.30 2.26 0.19
CA LEU A 196 15.41 2.47 1.33
C LEU A 196 15.42 3.93 1.84
N ALA A 197 16.58 4.58 1.92
CA ALA A 197 16.67 5.98 2.35
C ALA A 197 15.85 6.94 1.46
N MET A 198 15.84 6.72 0.14
CA MET A 198 15.01 7.48 -0.79
C MET A 198 13.52 7.14 -0.59
N VAL A 199 13.19 5.87 -0.51
CA VAL A 199 11.79 5.41 -0.37
C VAL A 199 11.20 5.88 0.95
N ALA A 200 11.98 5.90 2.03
CA ALA A 200 11.57 6.45 3.32
C ALA A 200 11.11 7.91 3.21
N GLU A 201 11.85 8.75 2.47
CA GLU A 201 11.46 10.15 2.25
C GLU A 201 10.18 10.28 1.41
N LEU A 202 9.93 9.34 0.49
CA LEU A 202 8.75 9.32 -0.37
C LEU A 202 7.52 8.67 0.26
N THR A 203 7.63 8.04 1.44
CA THR A 203 6.53 7.28 2.07
C THR A 203 6.17 7.81 3.46
N ILE A 204 7.16 8.04 4.34
CA ILE A 204 6.93 8.44 5.73
C ILE A 204 6.07 9.70 5.87
N PRO A 205 6.19 10.74 5.00
CA PRO A 205 5.38 11.96 5.12
C PRO A 205 3.88 11.75 4.98
N PHE A 206 3.44 10.64 4.39
CA PHE A 206 2.02 10.34 4.19
C PHE A 206 1.37 9.65 5.39
N ALA A 207 2.15 8.90 6.19
CA ALA A 207 1.61 8.17 7.33
C ALA A 207 1.14 9.12 8.44
N VAL A 208 -0.02 8.84 9.03
CA VAL A 208 -0.45 9.48 10.27
C VAL A 208 0.51 9.11 11.41
N ARG A 209 0.52 9.87 12.48
CA ARG A 209 1.25 9.50 13.69
C ARG A 209 0.69 8.18 14.25
N GLY A 210 1.54 7.22 14.55
CA GLY A 210 1.18 5.83 14.90
C GLY A 210 0.86 4.94 13.69
N GLY A 211 0.83 5.50 12.46
CA GLY A 211 0.62 4.73 11.24
C GLY A 211 1.88 3.98 10.79
N LEU A 212 1.69 2.99 9.94
CA LEU A 212 2.73 2.09 9.45
C LEU A 212 3.24 2.49 8.06
N VAL A 213 4.53 2.27 7.83
CA VAL A 213 5.12 2.30 6.48
C VAL A 213 5.74 0.93 6.21
N LEU A 214 5.21 0.24 5.21
CA LEU A 214 5.49 -1.15 4.88
C LEU A 214 6.26 -1.20 3.55
N LEU A 215 7.57 -1.43 3.63
CA LEU A 215 8.45 -1.40 2.47
C LEU A 215 8.84 -2.81 2.05
N VAL A 216 8.31 -3.27 0.91
CA VAL A 216 8.64 -4.58 0.35
C VAL A 216 10.02 -4.50 -0.31
N LYS A 217 10.97 -5.27 0.22
CA LYS A 217 12.39 -5.25 -0.15
C LYS A 217 12.91 -6.67 -0.45
N GLY A 218 14.05 -6.73 -1.12
CA GLY A 218 14.77 -7.98 -1.36
C GLY A 218 15.75 -8.33 -0.24
N GLN A 219 16.69 -9.24 -0.53
CA GLN A 219 17.66 -9.77 0.45
C GLN A 219 18.59 -8.73 1.08
N LYS A 220 18.77 -7.55 0.45
CA LYS A 220 19.61 -6.46 0.96
C LYS A 220 18.88 -5.52 1.93
N ALA A 221 17.71 -5.92 2.43
CA ALA A 221 16.90 -5.06 3.31
C ALA A 221 17.65 -4.55 4.53
N ASP A 222 18.45 -5.40 5.20
CA ASP A 222 19.20 -5.02 6.41
C ASP A 222 20.31 -4.01 6.12
N GLU A 223 21.03 -4.20 5.01
CA GLU A 223 22.07 -3.25 4.57
C GLU A 223 21.46 -1.89 4.25
N GLU A 224 20.37 -1.91 3.47
CA GLU A 224 19.63 -0.69 3.11
C GLU A 224 19.00 0.00 4.32
N LEU A 225 18.53 -0.77 5.32
CA LEU A 225 17.98 -0.26 6.56
C LEU A 225 19.05 0.45 7.39
N ALA A 226 20.24 -0.15 7.52
CA ALA A 226 21.35 0.48 8.22
C ALA A 226 21.77 1.81 7.55
N GLU A 227 21.82 1.86 6.22
CA GLU A 227 22.10 3.08 5.46
C GLU A 227 21.00 4.15 5.63
N ALA A 228 19.73 3.74 5.80
CA ALA A 228 18.58 4.62 5.89
C ALA A 228 18.29 5.11 7.32
N ALA A 229 19.00 4.63 8.35
CA ALA A 229 18.69 4.89 9.75
C ALA A 229 18.54 6.40 10.05
N GLU A 230 19.44 7.23 9.54
CA GLU A 230 19.37 8.68 9.73
C GLU A 230 18.19 9.30 8.97
N ALA A 231 17.89 8.83 7.75
CA ALA A 231 16.72 9.28 7.01
C ALA A 231 15.40 8.99 7.77
N ILE A 232 15.26 7.76 8.27
CA ILE A 232 14.08 7.32 9.04
C ILE A 232 13.89 8.22 10.26
N ARG A 233 14.98 8.45 11.04
CA ARG A 233 14.97 9.30 12.24
C ARG A 233 14.57 10.74 11.91
N VAL A 234 15.18 11.35 10.90
CA VAL A 234 14.92 12.74 10.49
C VAL A 234 13.48 12.92 9.99
N LEU A 235 12.92 11.91 9.32
CA LEU A 235 11.56 11.93 8.81
C LEU A 235 10.49 11.66 9.87
N GLY A 236 10.90 11.34 11.10
CA GLY A 236 10.01 11.16 12.25
C GLY A 236 9.43 9.75 12.36
N ALA A 237 10.13 8.73 11.86
CA ALA A 237 9.75 7.34 12.02
C ALA A 237 10.79 6.55 12.80
N VAL A 238 10.40 5.34 13.24
CA VAL A 238 11.26 4.35 13.87
C VAL A 238 11.13 3.01 13.16
N HIS A 239 12.19 2.21 13.18
CA HIS A 239 12.13 0.83 12.70
C HIS A 239 11.38 -0.02 13.73
N ALA A 240 10.22 -0.54 13.37
CA ALA A 240 9.37 -1.36 14.23
C ALA A 240 9.67 -2.87 14.09
N GLY A 241 10.26 -3.28 12.97
CA GLY A 241 10.64 -4.67 12.71
C GLY A 241 10.91 -4.96 11.24
N THR A 242 11.42 -6.15 10.97
CA THR A 242 11.57 -6.69 9.62
C THR A 242 10.96 -8.09 9.60
N VAL A 243 10.08 -8.34 8.63
CA VAL A 243 9.39 -9.63 8.47
C VAL A 243 9.96 -10.33 7.25
N ASP A 244 10.45 -11.57 7.43
CA ASP A 244 10.84 -12.42 6.31
C ASP A 244 9.60 -12.96 5.59
N THR A 245 9.64 -12.98 4.27
CA THR A 245 8.58 -13.51 3.41
C THR A 245 9.16 -14.50 2.41
N PRO A 246 8.35 -15.37 1.79
CA PRO A 246 8.84 -16.30 0.77
C PRO A 246 9.55 -15.62 -0.42
N THR A 247 9.24 -14.36 -0.68
CA THR A 247 9.71 -13.60 -1.85
C THR A 247 10.75 -12.53 -1.53
N GLY A 248 10.95 -12.22 -0.23
CA GLY A 248 11.85 -11.16 0.20
C GLY A 248 11.65 -10.79 1.66
N ARG A 249 11.65 -9.50 1.96
CA ARG A 249 11.48 -8.95 3.31
C ARG A 249 10.57 -7.73 3.30
N ILE A 250 9.84 -7.53 4.39
CA ILE A 250 9.07 -6.33 4.64
C ILE A 250 9.74 -5.56 5.77
N VAL A 251 10.26 -4.37 5.47
CA VAL A 251 10.71 -3.43 6.49
C VAL A 251 9.51 -2.65 7.00
N VAL A 252 9.23 -2.75 8.29
CA VAL A 252 8.12 -2.08 8.96
C VAL A 252 8.65 -0.87 9.72
N LEU A 253 8.17 0.31 9.35
CA LEU A 253 8.46 1.54 10.07
C LEU A 253 7.18 2.06 10.70
N GLU A 254 7.28 2.57 11.93
CA GLU A 254 6.19 3.26 12.61
C GLU A 254 6.43 4.77 12.59
N LYS A 255 5.40 5.53 12.27
CA LYS A 255 5.44 6.99 12.29
C LYS A 255 5.33 7.50 13.73
N ALA A 256 6.46 7.83 14.35
CA ALA A 256 6.52 8.29 15.74
C ALA A 256 6.22 9.79 15.91
N MET A 257 6.69 10.61 14.96
CA MET A 257 6.57 12.08 15.03
C MET A 257 6.13 12.66 13.68
N LEU A 258 5.63 13.90 13.69
CA LEU A 258 5.34 14.62 12.45
C LEU A 258 6.62 14.82 11.63
N THR A 259 6.53 14.59 10.33
CA THR A 259 7.66 14.84 9.43
C THR A 259 7.93 16.34 9.30
N PRO A 260 9.19 16.81 9.41
CA PRO A 260 9.53 18.22 9.21
C PRO A 260 9.03 18.76 7.86
N ARG A 261 8.65 20.04 7.84
CA ARG A 261 7.99 20.65 6.68
C ARG A 261 8.85 20.71 5.42
N THR A 262 10.17 20.57 5.57
CA THR A 262 11.13 20.53 4.47
C THR A 262 11.07 19.24 3.66
N TYR A 263 10.42 18.18 4.22
CA TYR A 263 10.31 16.88 3.58
C TYR A 263 8.86 16.56 3.16
N PRO A 264 8.67 15.80 2.07
CA PRO A 264 9.71 15.38 1.14
C PRO A 264 10.31 16.61 0.42
N ARG A 265 11.59 16.51 0.04
CA ARG A 265 12.27 17.54 -0.75
C ARG A 265 11.69 17.61 -2.17
N ARG A 266 12.19 18.56 -2.98
CA ARG A 266 11.71 18.80 -4.35
C ARG A 266 11.85 17.56 -5.24
N ASP A 267 11.05 17.52 -6.29
CA ASP A 267 11.02 16.43 -7.28
C ASP A 267 12.41 15.99 -7.73
N GLY A 268 12.67 14.68 -7.60
CA GLY A 268 13.92 14.03 -7.97
C GLY A 268 15.10 14.26 -7.02
N GLU A 269 14.99 15.12 -6.02
CA GLU A 269 16.05 15.37 -5.04
C GLU A 269 16.30 14.16 -4.13
N PRO A 270 15.26 13.48 -3.61
CA PRO A 270 15.44 12.25 -2.83
C PRO A 270 16.22 11.16 -3.58
N LYS A 271 16.02 11.07 -4.90
CA LYS A 271 16.73 10.10 -5.76
C LYS A 271 18.18 10.47 -5.99
N ARG A 272 18.47 11.76 -6.24
CA ARG A 272 19.82 12.23 -6.55
C ARG A 272 20.73 12.27 -5.31
N ALA A 273 20.18 12.59 -4.16
CA ALA A 273 20.90 12.73 -2.90
C ALA A 273 20.07 12.16 -1.73
N PRO A 274 19.99 10.81 -1.57
CA PRO A 274 19.26 10.20 -0.48
C PRO A 274 19.75 10.70 0.88
N LEU A 275 18.81 10.90 1.83
CA LEU A 275 19.14 11.40 3.17
C LEU A 275 20.08 10.44 3.90
N GLY A 276 21.12 10.97 4.57
CA GLY A 276 22.06 10.19 5.36
C GLY A 276 23.07 9.38 4.54
N VAL A 277 22.91 9.27 3.23
CA VAL A 277 23.84 8.54 2.36
C VAL A 277 24.88 9.52 1.82
N GLY A 278 26.15 9.35 2.22
CA GLY A 278 27.25 10.18 1.70
C GLY A 278 27.92 11.15 2.68
N LYS A 279 27.53 11.17 3.96
CA LYS A 279 28.26 11.89 5.02
C LYS A 279 29.07 10.90 5.89
N ARG A 280 29.79 9.96 5.30
CA ARG A 280 30.88 9.25 5.98
C ARG A 280 32.19 9.96 5.67
N ALA A 281 32.89 10.32 6.76
CA ALA A 281 34.25 10.88 6.84
C ALA A 281 34.33 12.41 6.72
N ASP A 282 34.08 13.11 7.81
CA ASP A 282 35.02 14.09 8.34
C ASP A 282 34.74 14.31 9.85
N ARG A 283 34.90 13.24 10.64
CA ARG A 283 35.09 13.36 12.09
C ARG A 283 36.32 12.58 12.49
N GLY A 284 37.38 13.32 12.64
CA GLY A 284 38.50 12.81 13.42
C GLY A 284 39.82 12.75 12.67
N GLN A 285 40.42 13.89 12.45
CA GLN A 285 41.83 14.06 12.69
C GLN A 285 42.00 15.44 13.33
N ASP A 286 41.90 15.51 14.66
CA ASP A 286 42.59 16.50 15.42
C ASP A 286 44.07 16.12 15.36
N PRO A 287 44.95 16.97 14.87
CA PRO A 287 46.38 16.78 15.06
C PRO A 287 46.75 17.17 16.51
N ALA A 288 47.44 16.26 17.15
CA ALA A 288 48.15 16.48 18.43
C ALA A 288 49.16 17.60 18.33
#